data_a8672db861d0501a64def0ea05c45d94
#
_entry.id   a8672db861d0501a64def0ea05c45d94
#
_cell.length_a   1.000
_cell.length_b   1.000
_cell.length_c   1.000
_cell.angle_alpha   90.00
_cell.angle_beta   90.00
_cell.angle_gamma   90.00
#
_symmetry.space_group_name_H-M   'P 1'
#
loop_
_entity.id
_entity.type
_entity.pdbx_description
1 polymer ?
#
loop_
_entity_poly.entity_id
_entity_poly.type
_entity_poly.pdbx_seq_one_letter_code
_entity_poly.pdbx_strand_id
1 'polypeptide(L)'
;MNIGIDHGYYAIKTRHFSFPAGITAYSHEPYTLQNTLEYGGKFFVCGTGRQPILRNKMENENYYLLTLAAIAKEIQQRGAKTECSVTIAAGLPLAGFGREKKSFREYLRPSSQPVSFKFEGVPYKLTIEDVKLFPQGYSALMI
;
A
#
# COMPACT_ATOMS: atom_id res chain seq x y z
N MET A 1 5.51 -5.54 -13.15
CA MET A 1 5.07 -6.50 -12.12
C MET A 1 3.68 -6.14 -11.67
N ASN A 2 2.80 -7.11 -11.59
CA ASN A 2 1.43 -6.89 -11.14
C ASN A 2 1.29 -7.31 -9.68
N ILE A 3 0.72 -6.43 -8.87
CA ILE A 3 0.50 -6.70 -7.45
C ILE A 3 -0.96 -6.37 -7.12
N GLY A 4 -1.71 -7.39 -6.71
CA GLY A 4 -3.07 -7.22 -6.25
C GLY A 4 -3.09 -6.89 -4.77
N ILE A 5 -3.85 -5.87 -4.39
CA ILE A 5 -3.95 -5.40 -3.01
C ILE A 5 -5.42 -5.18 -2.66
N ASP A 6 -5.86 -5.88 -1.64
CA ASP A 6 -7.21 -5.73 -1.09
C ASP A 6 -7.13 -4.80 0.11
N HIS A 7 -7.75 -3.63 -0.02
CA HIS A 7 -7.70 -2.58 1.00
C HIS A 7 -8.92 -2.69 1.93
N GLY A 8 -8.87 -3.61 2.89
CA GLY A 8 -9.94 -3.76 3.85
C GLY A 8 -9.84 -2.76 5.01
N TYR A 9 -10.91 -2.64 5.79
CA TYR A 9 -10.89 -1.79 6.99
C TYR A 9 -10.04 -2.38 8.11
N TYR A 10 -9.96 -3.70 8.18
CA TYR A 10 -9.26 -4.41 9.24
C TYR A 10 -7.92 -4.99 8.78
N ALA A 11 -7.79 -5.30 7.49
CA ALA A 11 -6.59 -5.93 6.98
C ALA A 11 -6.30 -5.51 5.55
N ILE A 12 -5.02 -5.44 5.26
CA ILE A 12 -4.49 -5.31 3.91
C ILE A 12 -4.09 -6.72 3.48
N LYS A 13 -4.53 -7.14 2.31
CA LYS A 13 -4.25 -8.48 1.80
C LYS A 13 -3.62 -8.42 0.43
N THR A 14 -2.58 -9.23 0.25
CA THR A 14 -1.97 -9.48 -1.05
C THR A 14 -1.95 -10.98 -1.29
N ARG A 15 -1.35 -11.42 -2.38
CA ARG A 15 -1.27 -12.85 -2.68
C ARG A 15 -0.59 -13.64 -1.56
N HIS A 16 0.49 -13.12 -0.99
CA HIS A 16 1.30 -13.84 -0.02
C HIS A 16 1.17 -13.33 1.41
N PHE A 17 0.54 -12.20 1.62
CA PHE A 17 0.51 -11.54 2.92
C PHE A 17 -0.87 -11.07 3.31
N SER A 18 -1.11 -11.07 4.61
CA SER A 18 -2.26 -10.40 5.22
C SER A 18 -1.77 -9.78 6.51
N PHE A 19 -2.01 -8.49 6.68
CA PHE A 19 -1.59 -7.80 7.90
C PHE A 19 -2.63 -6.75 8.29
N PRO A 20 -2.70 -6.41 9.59
CA PRO A 20 -3.70 -5.43 10.04
C PRO A 20 -3.55 -4.09 9.33
N ALA A 21 -4.70 -3.46 9.01
CA ALA A 21 -4.73 -2.16 8.35
C ALA A 21 -4.50 -1.03 9.35
N GLY A 22 -3.45 -1.16 10.15
CA GLY A 22 -3.08 -0.19 11.15
C GLY A 22 -1.69 0.36 10.89
N ILE A 23 -1.45 1.58 11.35
CA ILE A 23 -0.17 2.25 11.16
C ILE A 23 0.09 3.17 12.34
N THR A 24 1.34 3.15 12.83
CA THR A 24 1.77 4.02 13.92
C THR A 24 2.95 4.85 13.45
N ALA A 25 2.83 6.17 13.58
CA ALA A 25 3.88 7.09 13.17
C ALA A 25 4.87 7.38 14.30
N TYR A 26 6.14 7.46 13.95
CA TYR A 26 7.20 7.82 14.89
C TYR A 26 8.04 8.96 14.30
N SER A 27 8.48 9.87 15.18
CA SER A 27 9.35 10.98 14.79
C SER A 27 10.82 10.57 14.73
N HIS A 28 11.15 9.42 15.25
CA HIS A 28 12.51 8.88 15.29
C HIS A 28 12.49 7.40 14.94
N GLU A 29 13.64 6.84 14.63
CA GLU A 29 13.76 5.44 14.23
C GLU A 29 13.30 4.51 15.36
N PRO A 30 12.36 3.57 15.06
CA PRO A 30 11.91 2.60 16.06
C PRO A 30 13.03 1.63 16.48
N TYR A 31 12.83 0.97 17.60
CA TYR A 31 13.77 -0.02 18.14
C TYR A 31 14.05 -1.15 17.16
N THR A 32 13.06 -1.59 16.44
CA THR A 32 13.17 -2.63 15.43
C THR A 32 12.72 -2.08 14.10
N LEU A 33 13.38 -2.54 13.02
CA LEU A 33 12.98 -2.15 11.67
C LEU A 33 11.89 -3.05 11.09
N GLN A 34 11.47 -4.08 11.84
CA GLN A 34 10.42 -4.98 11.39
C GLN A 34 9.15 -4.20 11.08
N ASN A 35 8.61 -4.39 9.87
CA ASN A 35 7.40 -3.70 9.38
C ASN A 35 7.51 -2.17 9.37
N THR A 36 8.72 -1.64 9.41
CA THR A 36 8.94 -0.20 9.45
C THR A 36 9.16 0.37 8.07
N LEU A 37 8.30 1.33 7.71
CA LEU A 37 8.37 2.12 6.48
C LEU A 37 8.96 3.48 6.81
N GLU A 38 10.01 3.88 6.11
CA GLU A 38 10.55 5.22 6.19
C GLU A 38 10.18 5.97 4.92
N TYR A 39 9.42 7.03 5.06
CA TYR A 39 8.92 7.80 3.93
C TYR A 39 8.79 9.28 4.32
N GLY A 40 9.29 10.16 3.45
CA GLY A 40 9.18 11.60 3.70
C GLY A 40 9.86 12.07 4.99
N GLY A 41 10.91 11.40 5.42
CA GLY A 41 11.63 11.75 6.65
C GLY A 41 10.97 11.28 7.93
N LYS A 42 9.93 10.46 7.83
CA LYS A 42 9.20 9.92 8.98
C LYS A 42 9.22 8.41 8.97
N PHE A 43 9.01 7.82 10.14
CA PHE A 43 8.97 6.37 10.31
C PHE A 43 7.55 5.93 10.66
N PHE A 44 7.11 4.85 10.03
CA PHE A 44 5.77 4.29 10.24
C PHE A 44 5.90 2.78 10.45
N VAL A 45 5.30 2.29 11.53
CA VAL A 45 5.21 0.84 11.72
C VAL A 45 3.86 0.39 11.17
N CYS A 46 3.90 -0.45 10.14
CA CYS A 46 2.72 -0.90 9.42
C CYS A 46 2.22 -2.23 9.99
N GLY A 47 0.90 -2.36 10.11
CA GLY A 47 0.30 -3.57 10.66
C GLY A 47 0.12 -3.53 12.17
N THR A 48 0.16 -2.35 12.77
CA THR A 48 -0.05 -2.17 14.21
C THR A 48 -1.31 -1.34 14.47
N GLY A 49 -2.04 -1.71 15.52
CA GLY A 49 -3.23 -0.98 15.92
C GLY A 49 -4.36 -1.07 14.90
N ARG A 50 -5.28 -0.14 14.99
CA ARG A 50 -6.42 -0.03 14.08
C ARG A 50 -6.49 1.36 13.51
N GLN A 51 -6.93 1.47 12.25
CA GLN A 51 -7.25 2.75 11.67
C GLN A 51 -8.51 3.31 12.33
N PRO A 52 -8.58 4.64 12.53
CA PRO A 52 -9.85 5.27 12.86
C PRO A 52 -10.88 4.96 11.78
N ILE A 53 -12.16 4.96 12.14
CA ILE A 53 -13.22 4.81 11.16
C ILE A 53 -13.21 6.06 10.28
N LEU A 54 -12.87 5.89 9.01
CA LEU A 54 -12.81 6.97 8.03
C LEU A 54 -14.03 6.92 7.13
N ARG A 55 -14.45 8.09 6.61
CA ARG A 55 -15.52 8.16 5.60
C ARG A 55 -15.13 7.40 4.35
N ASN A 56 -13.85 7.52 3.97
CA ASN A 56 -13.28 6.78 2.87
C ASN A 56 -11.79 6.59 3.12
N LYS A 57 -11.16 5.73 2.33
CA LYS A 57 -9.76 5.36 2.51
C LYS A 57 -8.78 6.44 2.08
N MET A 58 -9.28 7.50 1.46
CA MET A 58 -8.47 8.60 0.95
C MET A 58 -8.40 9.80 1.89
N GLU A 59 -9.01 9.71 3.08
CA GLU A 59 -9.05 10.84 4.03
C GLU A 59 -7.67 11.25 4.53
N ASN A 60 -6.73 10.30 4.58
CA ASN A 60 -5.35 10.59 4.95
C ASN A 60 -4.41 9.69 4.14
N GLU A 61 -3.11 9.78 4.42
CA GLU A 61 -2.10 9.01 3.68
C GLU A 61 -1.99 7.55 4.11
N ASN A 62 -2.69 7.12 5.15
CA ASN A 62 -2.43 5.82 5.76
C ASN A 62 -2.56 4.65 4.79
N TYR A 63 -3.62 4.62 4.00
CA TYR A 63 -3.78 3.54 3.01
C TYR A 63 -2.76 3.60 1.89
N TYR A 64 -2.28 4.78 1.54
CA TYR A 64 -1.18 4.93 0.59
C TYR A 64 0.11 4.33 1.17
N LEU A 65 0.43 4.66 2.43
CA LEU A 65 1.62 4.13 3.09
C LEU A 65 1.54 2.62 3.27
N LEU A 66 0.37 2.11 3.65
CA LEU A 66 0.15 0.66 3.76
C LEU A 66 0.31 -0.03 2.40
N THR A 67 -0.06 0.65 1.31
CA THR A 67 0.13 0.15 -0.05
C THR A 67 1.63 0.01 -0.37
N LEU A 68 2.44 1.00 -0.03
CA LEU A 68 3.89 0.92 -0.22
C LEU A 68 4.49 -0.25 0.56
N ALA A 69 4.06 -0.45 1.79
CA ALA A 69 4.51 -1.57 2.61
C ALA A 69 4.10 -2.92 1.99
N ALA A 70 2.88 -3.01 1.50
CA ALA A 70 2.38 -4.23 0.86
C ALA A 70 3.18 -4.57 -0.40
N ILE A 71 3.50 -3.57 -1.21
CA ILE A 71 4.33 -3.76 -2.40
C ILE A 71 5.72 -4.23 -2.01
N ALA A 72 6.34 -3.61 -1.00
CA ALA A 72 7.67 -4.02 -0.55
C ALA A 72 7.68 -5.47 -0.05
N LYS A 73 6.67 -5.87 0.71
CA LYS A 73 6.54 -7.26 1.17
C LYS A 73 6.46 -8.24 0.01
N GLU A 74 5.66 -7.92 -1.02
CA GLU A 74 5.53 -8.77 -2.20
C GLU A 74 6.82 -8.84 -3.00
N ILE A 75 7.52 -7.73 -3.14
CA ILE A 75 8.82 -7.70 -3.81
C ILE A 75 9.82 -8.61 -3.10
N GLN A 76 9.89 -8.53 -1.78
CA GLN A 76 10.77 -9.40 -0.99
C GLN A 76 10.41 -10.87 -1.20
N GLN A 77 9.12 -11.20 -1.11
CA GLN A 77 8.66 -12.58 -1.24
C GLN A 77 8.96 -13.15 -2.63
N ARG A 78 8.82 -12.33 -3.66
CA ARG A 78 9.06 -12.76 -5.04
C ARG A 78 10.53 -12.72 -5.46
N GLY A 79 11.40 -12.19 -4.61
CA GLY A 79 12.81 -12.00 -4.94
C GLY A 79 13.02 -11.03 -6.10
N ALA A 80 12.12 -10.06 -6.26
CA ALA A 80 12.21 -9.09 -7.33
C ALA A 80 13.16 -7.95 -6.96
N LYS A 81 13.51 -7.13 -7.96
CA LYS A 81 14.40 -5.98 -7.75
C LYS A 81 13.70 -4.88 -6.97
N THR A 82 14.46 -4.20 -6.12
CA THR A 82 13.95 -3.08 -5.31
C THR A 82 13.72 -1.81 -6.14
N GLU A 83 14.29 -1.72 -7.31
CA GLU A 83 13.98 -0.68 -8.29
C GLU A 83 13.25 -1.33 -9.45
N CYS A 84 11.95 -1.05 -9.57
CA CYS A 84 11.12 -1.69 -10.58
C CYS A 84 9.83 -0.90 -10.82
N SER A 85 9.11 -1.31 -11.86
CA SER A 85 7.80 -0.78 -12.21
C SER A 85 6.71 -1.72 -11.75
N VAL A 86 5.63 -1.17 -11.21
CA VAL A 86 4.54 -1.94 -10.61
C VAL A 86 3.21 -1.46 -11.17
N THR A 87 2.35 -2.39 -11.53
CA THR A 87 0.92 -2.14 -11.77
C THR A 87 0.15 -2.66 -10.57
N ILE A 88 -0.63 -1.80 -9.94
CA ILE A 88 -1.45 -2.16 -8.79
C ILE A 88 -2.83 -2.58 -9.26
N ALA A 89 -3.31 -3.72 -8.79
CA ALA A 89 -4.71 -4.13 -8.94
C ALA A 89 -5.36 -3.98 -7.56
N ALA A 90 -6.23 -2.98 -7.41
CA ALA A 90 -6.82 -2.65 -6.12
C ALA A 90 -8.33 -2.85 -6.12
N GLY A 91 -8.88 -3.19 -4.96
CA GLY A 91 -10.31 -3.40 -4.79
C GLY A 91 -11.01 -2.22 -4.15
N LEU A 92 -12.20 -1.91 -4.63
CA LEU A 92 -13.11 -0.93 -4.02
C LEU A 92 -14.45 -1.59 -3.71
N PRO A 93 -15.15 -1.16 -2.65
CA PRO A 93 -16.50 -1.65 -2.41
C PRO A 93 -17.40 -1.40 -3.61
N LEU A 94 -18.31 -2.34 -3.88
CA LEU A 94 -19.25 -2.20 -5.00
C LEU A 94 -20.09 -0.95 -4.88
N ALA A 95 -20.58 -0.66 -3.68
CA ALA A 95 -21.28 0.59 -3.42
C ALA A 95 -20.30 1.76 -3.56
N GLY A 96 -20.59 2.68 -4.45
CA GLY A 96 -19.73 3.82 -4.72
C GLY A 96 -18.55 3.55 -5.63
N PHE A 97 -18.44 2.34 -6.20
CA PHE A 97 -17.33 1.98 -7.08
C PHE A 97 -17.15 2.98 -8.23
N GLY A 98 -18.22 3.26 -8.95
CA GLY A 98 -18.15 4.20 -10.08
C GLY A 98 -17.80 5.61 -9.65
N ARG A 99 -18.29 6.05 -8.48
CA ARG A 99 -18.07 7.40 -7.97
C ARG A 99 -16.65 7.61 -7.48
N GLU A 100 -16.07 6.62 -6.82
CA GLU A 100 -14.78 6.74 -6.15
C GLU A 100 -13.59 6.25 -6.98
N LYS A 101 -13.85 5.57 -8.10
CA LYS A 101 -12.84 4.92 -8.92
C LYS A 101 -11.71 5.85 -9.33
N LYS A 102 -12.06 7.01 -9.90
CA LYS A 102 -11.04 7.96 -10.37
C LYS A 102 -10.21 8.52 -9.23
N SER A 103 -10.87 8.92 -8.14
CA SER A 103 -10.18 9.52 -6.99
C SER A 103 -9.25 8.52 -6.32
N PHE A 104 -9.65 7.27 -6.20
CA PHE A 104 -8.80 6.24 -5.58
C PHE A 104 -7.60 5.90 -6.45
N ARG A 105 -7.79 5.89 -7.77
CA ARG A 105 -6.67 5.70 -8.71
C ARG A 105 -5.63 6.81 -8.54
N GLU A 106 -6.08 8.05 -8.48
CA GLU A 106 -5.20 9.20 -8.30
C GLU A 106 -4.53 9.19 -6.92
N TYR A 107 -5.24 8.76 -5.90
CA TYR A 107 -4.72 8.63 -4.55
C TYR A 107 -3.55 7.63 -4.49
N LEU A 108 -3.69 6.47 -5.13
CA LEU A 108 -2.65 5.44 -5.14
C LEU A 108 -1.50 5.76 -6.10
N ARG A 109 -1.73 6.63 -7.07
CA ARG A 109 -0.70 7.05 -8.03
C ARG A 109 -0.72 8.57 -8.16
N PRO A 110 -0.22 9.26 -7.11
CA PRO A 110 -0.24 10.74 -7.11
C PRO A 110 0.72 11.35 -8.12
N SER A 111 1.69 10.59 -8.62
CA SER A 111 2.69 11.06 -9.56
C SER A 111 3.11 9.95 -10.51
N SER A 112 3.55 10.32 -11.72
CA SER A 112 4.17 9.40 -12.66
C SER A 112 5.66 9.18 -12.35
N GLN A 113 6.21 9.96 -11.42
CA GLN A 113 7.61 9.85 -11.04
C GLN A 113 7.82 8.68 -10.07
N PRO A 114 9.04 8.11 -10.02
CA PRO A 114 9.34 7.07 -9.06
C PRO A 114 9.15 7.56 -7.62
N VAL A 115 8.65 6.68 -6.77
CA VAL A 115 8.56 6.93 -5.33
C VAL A 115 9.69 6.18 -4.63
N SER A 116 10.41 6.89 -3.75
CA SER A 116 11.52 6.34 -2.99
C SER A 116 11.14 6.24 -1.53
N PHE A 117 11.40 5.10 -0.93
CA PHE A 117 11.16 4.85 0.48
C PHE A 117 12.07 3.71 0.96
N LYS A 118 12.13 3.50 2.28
CA LYS A 118 12.79 2.33 2.82
C LYS A 118 11.76 1.47 3.54
N PHE A 119 11.88 0.18 3.41
CA PHE A 119 11.06 -0.76 4.17
C PHE A 119 11.97 -1.78 4.81
N GLU A 120 11.90 -1.86 6.14
CA GLU A 120 12.78 -2.71 6.95
C GLU A 120 14.26 -2.44 6.65
N GLY A 121 14.60 -1.17 6.48
CA GLY A 121 15.95 -0.71 6.21
C GLY A 121 16.42 -0.87 4.77
N VAL A 122 15.63 -1.48 3.91
CA VAL A 122 15.97 -1.71 2.50
C VAL A 122 15.39 -0.58 1.65
N PRO A 123 16.20 0.09 0.82
CA PRO A 123 15.70 1.14 -0.05
C PRO A 123 14.97 0.58 -1.27
N TYR A 124 13.84 1.19 -1.59
CA TYR A 124 13.02 0.87 -2.75
C TYR A 124 12.84 2.12 -3.60
N LYS A 125 12.79 1.92 -4.91
CA LYS A 125 12.47 2.97 -5.86
C LYS A 125 11.48 2.38 -6.86
N LEU A 126 10.21 2.76 -6.71
CA LEU A 126 9.13 2.15 -7.46
C LEU A 126 8.48 3.16 -8.40
N THR A 127 8.27 2.75 -9.63
CA THR A 127 7.43 3.48 -10.56
C THR A 127 6.08 2.77 -10.61
N ILE A 128 5.03 3.44 -10.13
CA ILE A 128 3.68 2.90 -10.24
C ILE A 128 3.18 3.29 -11.63
N GLU A 129 3.17 2.32 -12.55
CA GLU A 129 2.80 2.57 -13.94
C GLU A 129 1.31 2.77 -14.12
N ASP A 130 0.52 2.01 -13.38
CA ASP A 130 -0.92 2.04 -13.52
C ASP A 130 -1.57 1.50 -12.25
N VAL A 131 -2.82 1.89 -12.05
CA VAL A 131 -3.67 1.37 -10.99
C VAL A 131 -4.97 0.92 -11.65
N LYS A 132 -5.22 -0.39 -11.62
CA LYS A 132 -6.45 -1.00 -12.13
C LYS A 132 -7.36 -1.29 -10.96
N LEU A 133 -8.61 -0.86 -11.05
CA LEU A 133 -9.56 -1.00 -9.96
C LEU A 133 -10.62 -2.02 -10.30
N PHE A 134 -10.96 -2.82 -9.31
CA PHE A 134 -11.94 -3.89 -9.40
C PHE A 134 -12.88 -3.80 -8.21
N PRO A 135 -14.09 -4.38 -8.29
CA PRO A 135 -14.91 -4.54 -7.10
C PRO A 135 -14.14 -5.29 -6.01
N GLN A 136 -14.36 -4.91 -4.76
CA GLN A 136 -13.63 -5.46 -3.63
C GLN A 136 -13.74 -6.99 -3.60
N GLY A 137 -12.60 -7.64 -3.35
CA GLY A 137 -12.50 -9.10 -3.37
C GLY A 137 -11.98 -9.66 -4.69
N TYR A 138 -12.09 -8.91 -5.79
CA TYR A 138 -11.62 -9.40 -7.09
C TYR A 138 -10.16 -9.09 -7.36
N SER A 139 -9.60 -8.05 -6.75
CA SER A 139 -8.22 -7.63 -7.01
C SER A 139 -7.20 -8.73 -6.74
N ALA A 140 -7.44 -9.55 -5.71
CA ALA A 140 -6.54 -10.64 -5.35
C ALA A 140 -6.51 -11.75 -6.40
N LEU A 141 -7.58 -11.88 -7.21
CA LEU A 141 -7.67 -12.88 -8.27
C LEU A 141 -6.94 -12.47 -9.53
N MET A 142 -6.54 -11.21 -9.63
CA MET A 142 -5.94 -10.67 -10.85
C MET A 142 -4.41 -10.68 -10.80
N ILE A 143 -3.86 -11.31 -9.82
CA ILE A 143 -2.40 -11.39 -9.64
C ILE A 143 -1.80 -12.47 -10.50
#